data_1b286dab1f3ed6fafdbf1099e30cf205
#
_entry.id   1b286dab1f3ed6fafdbf1099e30cf205
#
_cell.length_a   1.000
_cell.length_b   1.000
_cell.length_c   1.000
_cell.angle_alpha   90.00
_cell.angle_beta   90.00
_cell.angle_gamma   90.00
#
_symmetry.space_group_name_H-M   'P 1'
#
loop_
_entity.id
_entity.type
_entity.pdbx_description
1 polymer ?
#
loop_
_entity_poly.entity_id
_entity_poly.type
_entity_poly.pdbx_seq_one_letter_code
_entity_poly.pdbx_strand_id
1 'polypeptide(L)'
;VVQAVLLFTAAGLIIYSSIRRIIYQEQIALTEAGIGVMAVSIVVSVLLSRHLLRVSKATDSLAVEAVAHNIAADVYSAVGVLVGLAVIRFTGLIVLDPIIALPIAALIVRLGYRVMRNSFGALVDVKLPKAEEEIIVSAIMEHTGQLAGFHEMRTRKAGSQRFIDLHIMLPKNISVAEAHRMCDHLEEDIKKRLANSSVTIHVEPCDATECAQCLVSGCSVRVNVSRSA
;
A
#
# COMPACT_ATOMS: atom_id res chain seq x y z
N VAL A 1 3.67 7.93 12.13
CA VAL A 1 4.75 8.84 12.55
C VAL A 1 5.16 8.60 14.00
N VAL A 2 4.26 8.69 15.00
CA VAL A 2 4.57 8.48 16.45
C VAL A 2 5.31 7.16 16.67
N GLN A 3 4.84 6.08 16.08
CA GLN A 3 5.46 4.76 16.18
C GLN A 3 6.89 4.72 15.61
N ALA A 4 7.16 5.39 14.50
CA ALA A 4 8.50 5.47 13.94
C ALA A 4 9.45 6.20 14.90
N VAL A 5 9.00 7.29 15.55
CA VAL A 5 9.76 8.00 16.57
C VAL A 5 10.09 7.10 17.75
N LEU A 6 9.11 6.32 18.25
CA LEU A 6 9.33 5.37 19.33
C LEU A 6 10.37 4.29 18.96
N LEU A 7 10.31 3.75 17.72
CA LEU A 7 11.28 2.78 17.22
C LEU A 7 12.69 3.37 17.15
N PHE A 8 12.85 4.58 16.64
CA PHE A 8 14.16 5.24 16.60
C PHE A 8 14.71 5.53 18.01
N THR A 9 13.84 5.95 18.93
CA THR A 9 14.23 6.16 20.33
C THR A 9 14.69 4.85 20.97
N ALA A 10 13.94 3.76 20.79
CA ALA A 10 14.30 2.44 21.28
C ALA A 10 15.63 1.94 20.68
N ALA A 11 15.82 2.07 19.38
CA ALA A 11 17.07 1.71 18.72
C ALA A 11 18.25 2.53 19.26
N GLY A 12 18.08 3.83 19.47
CA GLY A 12 19.09 4.72 20.06
C GLY A 12 19.48 4.29 21.47
N LEU A 13 18.51 3.93 22.29
CA LEU A 13 18.75 3.42 23.66
C LEU A 13 19.49 2.08 23.65
N ILE A 14 19.15 1.18 22.72
CA ILE A 14 19.85 -0.11 22.54
C ILE A 14 21.30 0.12 22.12
N ILE A 15 21.54 0.98 21.16
CA ILE A 15 22.91 1.33 20.70
C ILE A 15 23.70 1.94 21.84
N TYR A 16 23.15 2.92 22.55
CA TYR A 16 23.80 3.56 23.68
C TYR A 16 24.15 2.55 24.79
N SER A 17 23.19 1.70 25.18
CA SER A 17 23.38 0.64 26.16
C SER A 17 24.43 -0.38 25.71
N SER A 18 24.44 -0.78 24.45
CA SER A 18 25.43 -1.71 23.90
C SER A 18 26.84 -1.15 23.91
N ILE A 19 27.01 0.13 23.51
CA ILE A 19 28.31 0.82 23.58
C ILE A 19 28.81 0.94 25.03
N ARG A 20 27.92 1.32 25.93
CA ARG A 20 28.25 1.43 27.35
C ARG A 20 28.70 0.08 27.93
N ARG A 21 28.05 -1.02 27.58
CA ARG A 21 28.45 -2.38 28.01
C ARG A 21 29.80 -2.81 27.46
N ILE A 22 30.14 -2.43 26.22
CA ILE A 22 31.50 -2.67 25.70
C ILE A 22 32.56 -1.95 26.52
N ILE A 23 32.29 -0.69 26.91
CA ILE A 23 33.26 0.14 27.61
C ILE A 23 33.42 -0.28 29.08
N TYR A 24 32.29 -0.52 29.77
CA TYR A 24 32.29 -0.75 31.23
C TYR A 24 32.17 -2.22 31.62
N GLN A 25 32.04 -3.16 30.69
CA GLN A 25 31.92 -4.60 30.93
C GLN A 25 30.81 -4.97 31.93
N GLU A 26 29.71 -4.21 31.95
CA GLU A 26 28.57 -4.45 32.86
C GLU A 26 27.91 -5.79 32.54
N GLN A 27 27.68 -6.62 33.57
CA GLN A 27 27.00 -7.93 33.43
C GLN A 27 25.49 -7.74 33.30
N ILE A 28 24.89 -8.59 32.43
CA ILE A 28 23.42 -8.63 32.30
C ILE A 28 22.87 -9.48 33.44
N ALA A 29 22.01 -8.91 34.25
CA ALA A 29 21.15 -9.68 35.14
C ALA A 29 20.06 -10.35 34.32
N LEU A 30 20.31 -11.56 33.80
CA LEU A 30 19.32 -12.39 33.16
C LEU A 30 18.30 -12.86 34.18
N THR A 31 17.17 -12.20 34.30
CA THR A 31 16.03 -12.66 35.10
C THR A 31 15.23 -13.68 34.30
N GLU A 32 15.10 -14.90 34.81
CA GLU A 32 14.27 -15.97 34.18
C GLU A 32 12.84 -15.48 33.91
N ALA A 33 12.31 -14.63 34.78
CA ALA A 33 11.04 -13.94 34.59
C ALA A 33 11.01 -13.11 33.30
N GLY A 34 12.09 -12.42 32.94
CA GLY A 34 12.18 -11.64 31.71
C GLY A 34 12.09 -12.50 30.45
N ILE A 35 12.76 -13.66 30.46
CA ILE A 35 12.69 -14.63 29.34
C ILE A 35 11.26 -15.16 29.20
N GLY A 36 10.60 -15.49 30.31
CA GLY A 36 9.22 -15.97 30.32
C GLY A 36 8.25 -14.93 29.74
N VAL A 37 8.36 -13.68 30.18
CA VAL A 37 7.52 -12.60 29.63
C VAL A 37 7.75 -12.37 28.14
N MET A 38 9.01 -12.42 27.66
CA MET A 38 9.32 -12.31 26.24
C MET A 38 8.70 -13.47 25.43
N ALA A 39 8.79 -14.71 25.91
CA ALA A 39 8.23 -15.86 25.22
C ALA A 39 6.70 -15.74 25.07
N VAL A 40 6.00 -15.36 26.16
CA VAL A 40 4.56 -15.11 26.13
C VAL A 40 4.22 -13.97 25.16
N SER A 41 4.97 -12.87 25.19
CA SER A 41 4.77 -11.72 24.30
C SER A 41 4.90 -12.13 22.82
N ILE A 42 5.91 -12.96 22.48
CA ILE A 42 6.10 -13.48 21.11
C ILE A 42 4.88 -14.28 20.68
N VAL A 43 4.40 -15.20 21.51
CA VAL A 43 3.21 -16.02 21.17
C VAL A 43 1.99 -15.15 20.91
N VAL A 44 1.71 -14.21 21.80
CA VAL A 44 0.58 -13.28 21.67
C VAL A 44 0.71 -12.44 20.40
N SER A 45 1.90 -11.90 20.12
CA SER A 45 2.16 -11.08 18.93
C SER A 45 2.01 -11.88 17.62
N VAL A 46 2.45 -13.16 17.58
CA VAL A 46 2.24 -14.04 16.43
C VAL A 46 0.75 -14.30 16.17
N LEU A 47 0.00 -14.59 17.22
CA LEU A 47 -1.45 -14.82 17.10
C LEU A 47 -2.17 -13.56 16.63
N LEU A 48 -1.83 -12.42 17.21
CA LEU A 48 -2.41 -11.11 16.86
C LEU A 48 -2.07 -10.72 15.42
N SER A 49 -0.81 -10.83 15.01
CA SER A 49 -0.40 -10.51 13.63
C SER A 49 -1.13 -11.38 12.62
N ARG A 50 -1.25 -12.70 12.86
CA ARG A 50 -2.00 -13.61 11.99
C ARG A 50 -3.49 -13.27 11.93
N HIS A 51 -4.09 -12.88 13.05
CA HIS A 51 -5.48 -12.44 13.10
C HIS A 51 -5.70 -11.16 12.28
N LEU A 52 -4.87 -10.15 12.50
CA LEU A 52 -4.94 -8.88 11.77
C LEU A 52 -4.73 -9.05 10.26
N LEU A 53 -3.82 -9.93 9.82
CA LEU A 53 -3.65 -10.25 8.39
C LEU A 53 -4.89 -10.88 7.77
N ARG A 54 -5.67 -11.69 8.52
CA ARG A 54 -6.95 -12.23 8.02
C ARG A 54 -7.99 -11.11 7.91
N VAL A 55 -8.07 -10.25 8.92
CA VAL A 55 -9.02 -9.13 8.92
C VAL A 55 -8.68 -8.14 7.80
N SER A 56 -7.40 -7.80 7.58
CA SER A 56 -6.99 -6.86 6.53
C SER A 56 -7.39 -7.36 5.14
N LYS A 57 -7.24 -8.67 4.89
CA LYS A 57 -7.68 -9.28 3.61
C LYS A 57 -9.20 -9.28 3.47
N ALA A 58 -9.94 -9.47 4.55
CA ALA A 58 -11.40 -9.47 4.52
C ALA A 58 -11.99 -8.06 4.34
N THR A 59 -11.30 -7.03 4.85
CA THR A 59 -11.76 -5.63 4.80
C THR A 59 -11.06 -4.79 3.74
N ASP A 60 -10.09 -5.35 3.00
CA ASP A 60 -9.20 -4.66 2.05
C ASP A 60 -8.57 -3.37 2.64
N SER A 61 -8.24 -3.42 3.94
CA SER A 61 -7.73 -2.28 4.69
C SER A 61 -6.21 -2.27 4.75
N LEU A 62 -5.59 -1.36 4.00
CA LEU A 62 -4.13 -1.14 4.03
C LEU A 62 -3.62 -0.73 5.41
N ALA A 63 -4.44 -0.03 6.19
CA ALA A 63 -4.06 0.39 7.54
C ALA A 63 -3.91 -0.82 8.48
N VAL A 64 -4.87 -1.76 8.44
CA VAL A 64 -4.82 -2.99 9.23
C VAL A 64 -3.67 -3.89 8.77
N GLU A 65 -3.41 -3.97 7.47
CA GLU A 65 -2.28 -4.70 6.89
C GLU A 65 -0.95 -4.15 7.38
N ALA A 66 -0.78 -2.84 7.35
CA ALA A 66 0.43 -2.18 7.84
C ALA A 66 0.68 -2.46 9.34
N VAL A 67 -0.36 -2.43 10.18
CA VAL A 67 -0.26 -2.78 11.60
C VAL A 67 0.13 -4.24 11.79
N ALA A 68 -0.48 -5.17 11.02
CA ALA A 68 -0.17 -6.59 11.08
C ALA A 68 1.29 -6.90 10.73
N HIS A 69 1.80 -6.29 9.65
CA HIS A 69 3.21 -6.42 9.26
C HIS A 69 4.18 -5.82 10.29
N ASN A 70 3.77 -4.73 10.93
CA ASN A 70 4.58 -4.14 11.99
C ASN A 70 4.70 -5.06 13.21
N ILE A 71 3.58 -5.63 13.68
CA ILE A 71 3.60 -6.61 14.77
C ILE A 71 4.43 -7.85 14.38
N ALA A 72 4.34 -8.32 13.13
CA ALA A 72 5.19 -9.41 12.64
C ALA A 72 6.68 -9.07 12.70
N ALA A 73 7.06 -7.85 12.35
CA ALA A 73 8.43 -7.36 12.44
C ALA A 73 8.95 -7.32 13.88
N ASP A 74 8.09 -6.92 14.82
CA ASP A 74 8.42 -6.93 16.26
C ASP A 74 8.67 -8.37 16.76
N VAL A 75 7.91 -9.36 16.26
CA VAL A 75 8.14 -10.78 16.57
C VAL A 75 9.53 -11.23 16.12
N TYR A 76 9.95 -10.88 14.89
CA TYR A 76 11.30 -11.25 14.41
C TYR A 76 12.39 -10.63 15.26
N SER A 77 12.23 -9.38 15.69
CA SER A 77 13.16 -8.70 16.58
C SER A 77 13.23 -9.38 17.94
N ALA A 78 12.07 -9.70 18.53
CA ALA A 78 11.98 -10.37 19.82
C ALA A 78 12.58 -11.77 19.83
N VAL A 79 12.34 -12.54 18.76
CA VAL A 79 12.97 -13.87 18.56
C VAL A 79 14.49 -13.72 18.44
N GLY A 80 14.98 -12.75 17.68
CA GLY A 80 16.41 -12.46 17.54
C GLY A 80 17.06 -12.16 18.89
N VAL A 81 16.42 -11.35 19.72
CA VAL A 81 16.89 -11.05 21.10
C VAL A 81 16.88 -12.31 21.96
N LEU A 82 15.82 -13.09 21.93
CA LEU A 82 15.70 -14.32 22.72
C LEU A 82 16.79 -15.34 22.35
N VAL A 83 17.04 -15.55 21.07
CA VAL A 83 18.12 -16.40 20.58
C VAL A 83 19.47 -15.87 21.02
N GLY A 84 19.71 -14.55 20.92
CA GLY A 84 20.93 -13.92 21.40
C GLY A 84 21.17 -14.15 22.89
N LEU A 85 20.14 -13.96 23.71
CA LEU A 85 20.21 -14.23 25.15
C LEU A 85 20.49 -15.71 25.46
N ALA A 86 19.86 -16.64 24.73
CA ALA A 86 20.11 -18.06 24.87
C ALA A 86 21.58 -18.41 24.55
N VAL A 87 22.13 -17.87 23.45
CA VAL A 87 23.54 -18.08 23.09
C VAL A 87 24.47 -17.56 24.17
N ILE A 88 24.24 -16.36 24.70
CA ILE A 88 25.04 -15.79 25.79
C ILE A 88 24.96 -16.68 27.04
N ARG A 89 23.75 -17.17 27.36
CA ARG A 89 23.51 -18.06 28.52
C ARG A 89 24.29 -19.38 28.45
N PHE A 90 24.38 -19.96 27.24
CA PHE A 90 25.08 -21.24 27.03
C PHE A 90 26.59 -21.07 26.84
N THR A 91 27.06 -19.98 26.25
CA THR A 91 28.49 -19.77 25.97
C THR A 91 29.23 -19.02 27.09
N GLY A 92 28.51 -18.28 27.91
CA GLY A 92 29.11 -17.41 28.96
C GLY A 92 29.88 -16.23 28.40
N LEU A 93 29.86 -16.00 27.06
CA LEU A 93 30.63 -14.94 26.43
C LEU A 93 29.83 -13.63 26.43
N ILE A 94 30.07 -12.80 27.45
CA ILE A 94 29.40 -11.49 27.63
C ILE A 94 29.65 -10.55 26.43
N VAL A 95 30.77 -10.71 25.71
CA VAL A 95 31.12 -9.91 24.52
C VAL A 95 30.15 -10.14 23.37
N LEU A 96 29.43 -11.26 23.33
CA LEU A 96 28.43 -11.54 22.30
C LEU A 96 27.18 -10.65 22.40
N ASP A 97 26.85 -10.14 23.59
CA ASP A 97 25.67 -9.29 23.79
C ASP A 97 25.68 -8.04 22.89
N PRO A 98 26.68 -7.16 22.93
CA PRO A 98 26.72 -5.99 22.05
C PRO A 98 26.87 -6.38 20.58
N ILE A 99 27.53 -7.50 20.25
CA ILE A 99 27.68 -7.97 18.87
C ILE A 99 26.34 -8.39 18.29
N ILE A 100 25.45 -8.95 19.09
CA ILE A 100 24.10 -9.36 18.68
C ILE A 100 23.14 -8.15 18.73
N ALA A 101 23.26 -7.29 19.74
CA ALA A 101 22.39 -6.14 19.94
C ALA A 101 22.53 -5.08 18.82
N LEU A 102 23.72 -4.84 18.30
CA LEU A 102 23.94 -3.84 17.24
C LEU A 102 23.24 -4.20 15.90
N PRO A 103 23.33 -5.41 15.37
CA PRO A 103 22.54 -5.83 14.20
C PRO A 103 21.02 -5.72 14.44
N ILE A 104 20.55 -6.06 15.63
CA ILE A 104 19.13 -5.94 16.00
C ILE A 104 18.72 -4.47 15.99
N ALA A 105 19.51 -3.58 16.59
CA ALA A 105 19.27 -2.14 16.56
C ALA A 105 19.23 -1.60 15.12
N ALA A 106 20.15 -2.03 14.25
CA ALA A 106 20.14 -1.68 12.85
C ALA A 106 18.87 -2.17 12.12
N LEU A 107 18.39 -3.37 12.45
CA LEU A 107 17.13 -3.89 11.94
C LEU A 107 15.94 -3.02 12.39
N ILE A 108 15.90 -2.63 13.67
CA ILE A 108 14.85 -1.75 14.23
C ILE A 108 14.86 -0.39 13.53
N VAL A 109 16.02 0.20 13.28
CA VAL A 109 16.15 1.46 12.51
C VAL A 109 15.58 1.29 11.10
N ARG A 110 15.94 0.20 10.42
CA ARG A 110 15.39 -0.10 9.08
C ARG A 110 13.87 -0.27 9.08
N LEU A 111 13.31 -0.91 10.11
CA LEU A 111 11.87 -1.06 10.28
C LEU A 111 11.20 0.28 10.55
N GLY A 112 11.77 1.09 11.47
CA GLY A 112 11.29 2.44 11.74
C GLY A 112 11.27 3.33 10.49
N TYR A 113 12.32 3.25 9.66
CA TYR A 113 12.37 3.95 8.38
C TYR A 113 11.26 3.48 7.41
N ARG A 114 11.03 2.16 7.33
CA ARG A 114 9.94 1.61 6.50
C ARG A 114 8.57 2.07 6.97
N VAL A 115 8.31 2.03 8.29
CA VAL A 115 7.06 2.52 8.88
C VAL A 115 6.87 4.00 8.59
N MET A 116 7.92 4.80 8.74
CA MET A 116 7.88 6.24 8.45
C MET A 116 7.56 6.48 6.97
N ARG A 117 8.26 5.81 6.05
CA ARG A 117 8.03 5.93 4.60
C ARG A 117 6.62 5.55 4.20
N ASN A 118 6.10 4.45 4.73
CA ASN A 118 4.74 3.99 4.45
C ASN A 118 3.68 4.93 5.03
N SER A 119 3.93 5.50 6.22
CA SER A 119 3.04 6.50 6.82
C SER A 119 2.94 7.77 5.99
N PHE A 120 4.06 8.22 5.41
CA PHE A 120 4.05 9.35 4.47
C PHE A 120 3.35 8.99 3.16
N GLY A 121 3.55 7.77 2.64
CA GLY A 121 2.86 7.30 1.43
C GLY A 121 1.34 7.28 1.58
N ALA A 122 0.83 6.95 2.78
CA ALA A 122 -0.62 6.97 3.06
C ALA A 122 -1.21 8.39 3.21
N LEU A 123 -0.37 9.41 3.40
CA LEU A 123 -0.77 10.83 3.46
C LEU A 123 -0.69 11.53 2.09
N VAL A 124 -0.06 10.89 1.11
CA VAL A 124 0.03 11.37 -0.26
C VAL A 124 -0.85 10.46 -1.12
N ASP A 125 -1.60 11.03 -2.04
CA ASP A 125 -2.46 10.28 -2.96
C ASP A 125 -1.61 9.27 -3.77
N VAL A 126 -1.59 8.03 -3.30
CA VAL A 126 -0.86 6.95 -3.98
C VAL A 126 -1.73 6.38 -5.09
N LYS A 127 -1.16 6.32 -6.29
CA LYS A 127 -1.76 5.71 -7.47
C LYS A 127 -2.13 4.24 -7.21
N LEU A 128 -3.20 3.76 -7.84
CA LEU A 128 -3.57 2.35 -7.76
C LEU A 128 -2.45 1.43 -8.31
N PRO A 129 -2.33 0.18 -7.82
CA PRO A 129 -1.46 -0.82 -8.41
C PRO A 129 -1.76 -1.01 -9.90
N LYS A 130 -0.72 -1.25 -10.71
CA LYS A 130 -0.87 -1.45 -12.17
C LYS A 130 -1.93 -2.49 -12.54
N ALA A 131 -2.01 -3.60 -11.79
CA ALA A 131 -3.00 -4.63 -12.00
C ALA A 131 -4.45 -4.12 -11.85
N GLU A 132 -4.71 -3.19 -10.90
CA GLU A 132 -6.02 -2.56 -10.74
C GLU A 132 -6.31 -1.54 -11.85
N GLU A 133 -5.30 -0.82 -12.32
CA GLU A 133 -5.43 0.10 -13.47
C GLU A 133 -5.72 -0.66 -14.78
N GLU A 134 -5.09 -1.82 -14.98
CA GLU A 134 -5.35 -2.68 -16.13
C GLU A 134 -6.80 -3.19 -16.17
N ILE A 135 -7.40 -3.46 -15.00
CA ILE A 135 -8.83 -3.81 -14.90
C ILE A 135 -9.72 -2.65 -15.35
N ILE A 136 -9.39 -1.41 -14.93
CA ILE A 136 -10.13 -0.21 -15.36
C ILE A 136 -10.02 -0.03 -16.86
N VAL A 137 -8.81 -0.10 -17.40
CA VAL A 137 -8.57 0.03 -18.85
C VAL A 137 -9.31 -1.05 -19.62
N SER A 138 -9.31 -2.31 -19.15
CA SER A 138 -10.04 -3.39 -19.82
C SER A 138 -11.55 -3.14 -19.84
N ALA A 139 -12.13 -2.61 -18.74
CA ALA A 139 -13.53 -2.22 -18.70
C ALA A 139 -13.85 -1.12 -19.71
N ILE A 140 -13.01 -0.11 -19.85
CA ILE A 140 -13.18 0.97 -20.84
C ILE A 140 -13.06 0.42 -22.27
N MET A 141 -12.09 -0.46 -22.51
CA MET A 141 -11.84 -1.01 -23.86
C MET A 141 -12.97 -1.90 -24.38
N GLU A 142 -13.78 -2.49 -23.52
CA GLU A 142 -14.98 -3.24 -23.93
C GLU A 142 -16.05 -2.31 -24.55
N HIS A 143 -15.99 -1.02 -24.27
CA HIS A 143 -16.91 0.00 -24.79
C HIS A 143 -16.36 0.77 -26.01
N THR A 144 -15.23 0.34 -26.59
CA THR A 144 -14.54 1.07 -27.69
C THR A 144 -15.40 1.33 -28.93
N GLY A 145 -16.47 0.56 -29.17
CA GLY A 145 -17.40 0.83 -30.28
C GLY A 145 -18.27 2.08 -30.09
N GLN A 146 -18.35 2.62 -28.88
CA GLN A 146 -19.24 3.71 -28.49
C GLN A 146 -18.44 4.94 -28.01
N LEU A 147 -17.19 4.75 -27.55
CA LEU A 147 -16.29 5.80 -27.12
C LEU A 147 -15.32 6.20 -28.24
N ALA A 148 -15.14 7.49 -28.45
CA ALA A 148 -14.11 8.00 -29.37
C ALA A 148 -12.71 7.81 -28.79
N GLY A 149 -12.59 7.83 -27.45
CA GLY A 149 -11.34 7.58 -26.72
C GLY A 149 -11.50 7.90 -25.25
N PHE A 150 -10.41 7.73 -24.51
CA PHE A 150 -10.31 8.18 -23.13
C PHE A 150 -8.90 8.71 -22.83
N HIS A 151 -8.79 9.61 -21.88
CA HIS A 151 -7.52 10.19 -21.45
C HIS A 151 -7.59 10.70 -19.99
N GLU A 152 -6.52 11.25 -19.49
CA GLU A 152 -6.41 11.81 -18.12
C GLU A 152 -6.92 10.89 -17.00
N MET A 153 -6.74 9.58 -17.14
CA MET A 153 -7.09 8.66 -16.07
C MET A 153 -6.19 8.92 -14.86
N ARG A 154 -6.81 9.33 -13.76
CA ARG A 154 -6.17 9.55 -12.47
C ARG A 154 -6.77 8.59 -11.45
N THR A 155 -5.91 7.93 -10.72
CA THR A 155 -6.33 6.95 -9.73
C THR A 155 -5.65 7.21 -8.40
N ARG A 156 -6.37 6.98 -7.30
CA ARG A 156 -5.81 7.06 -5.95
C ARG A 156 -6.51 6.10 -5.01
N LYS A 157 -5.78 5.60 -4.01
CA LYS A 157 -6.33 4.75 -2.95
C LYS A 157 -6.28 5.47 -1.60
N ALA A 158 -7.43 5.54 -0.92
CA ALA A 158 -7.52 6.08 0.43
C ALA A 158 -8.17 5.03 1.34
N GLY A 159 -7.36 4.35 2.15
CA GLY A 159 -7.81 3.21 2.94
C GLY A 159 -8.25 2.04 2.06
N SER A 160 -9.52 1.62 2.20
CA SER A 160 -10.15 0.59 1.35
C SER A 160 -10.83 1.17 0.11
N GLN A 161 -10.96 2.50 0.02
CA GLN A 161 -11.66 3.18 -1.06
C GLN A 161 -10.72 3.49 -2.22
N ARG A 162 -11.17 3.23 -3.44
CA ARG A 162 -10.51 3.57 -4.69
C ARG A 162 -11.22 4.76 -5.33
N PHE A 163 -10.47 5.78 -5.70
CA PHE A 163 -10.98 6.93 -6.44
C PHE A 163 -10.40 6.90 -7.84
N ILE A 164 -11.28 7.01 -8.82
CA ILE A 164 -10.97 6.91 -10.24
C ILE A 164 -11.61 8.11 -10.92
N ASP A 165 -10.78 8.98 -11.46
CA ASP A 165 -11.22 10.11 -12.28
C ASP A 165 -10.70 9.87 -13.70
N LEU A 166 -11.56 10.00 -14.70
CA LEU A 166 -11.17 9.82 -16.11
C LEU A 166 -12.01 10.70 -17.01
N HIS A 167 -11.43 11.06 -18.14
CA HIS A 167 -12.11 11.74 -19.21
C HIS A 167 -12.42 10.76 -20.34
N ILE A 168 -13.66 10.79 -20.83
CA ILE A 168 -14.06 10.02 -22.02
C ILE A 168 -14.49 10.97 -23.12
N MET A 169 -14.09 10.64 -24.33
CA MET A 169 -14.51 11.37 -25.52
C MET A 169 -15.68 10.68 -26.18
N LEU A 170 -16.77 11.41 -26.37
CA LEU A 170 -17.98 10.93 -27.05
C LEU A 170 -18.22 11.73 -28.34
N PRO A 171 -18.95 11.15 -29.32
CA PRO A 171 -19.36 11.90 -30.50
C PRO A 171 -20.13 13.18 -30.13
N LYS A 172 -19.72 14.33 -30.67
CA LYS A 172 -20.27 15.65 -30.31
C LYS A 172 -21.77 15.83 -30.59
N ASN A 173 -22.38 14.95 -31.35
CA ASN A 173 -23.80 14.95 -31.68
C ASN A 173 -24.66 14.06 -30.77
N ILE A 174 -24.06 13.44 -29.75
CA ILE A 174 -24.78 12.63 -28.77
C ILE A 174 -25.56 13.55 -27.80
N SER A 175 -26.72 13.12 -27.38
CA SER A 175 -27.50 13.86 -26.37
C SER A 175 -26.87 13.71 -25.00
N VAL A 176 -27.07 14.70 -24.10
CA VAL A 176 -26.61 14.62 -22.70
C VAL A 176 -27.19 13.40 -21.99
N ALA A 177 -28.44 13.03 -22.30
CA ALA A 177 -29.09 11.86 -21.71
C ALA A 177 -28.41 10.53 -22.14
N GLU A 178 -27.95 10.43 -23.39
CA GLU A 178 -27.22 9.27 -23.88
C GLU A 178 -25.80 9.21 -23.31
N ALA A 179 -25.11 10.35 -23.24
CA ALA A 179 -23.80 10.46 -22.62
C ALA A 179 -23.83 10.04 -21.14
N HIS A 180 -24.85 10.49 -20.40
CA HIS A 180 -25.02 10.14 -18.99
C HIS A 180 -25.27 8.61 -18.82
N ARG A 181 -26.15 8.01 -19.63
CA ARG A 181 -26.35 6.56 -19.58
C ARG A 181 -25.06 5.76 -19.86
N MET A 182 -24.22 6.26 -20.74
CA MET A 182 -22.92 5.65 -21.02
C MET A 182 -21.99 5.73 -19.80
N CYS A 183 -21.94 6.89 -19.13
CA CYS A 183 -21.16 7.05 -17.91
C CYS A 183 -21.65 6.10 -16.82
N ASP A 184 -22.97 6.04 -16.57
CA ASP A 184 -23.56 5.17 -15.56
C ASP A 184 -23.18 3.70 -15.80
N HIS A 185 -23.26 3.27 -17.08
CA HIS A 185 -22.93 1.90 -17.47
C HIS A 185 -21.45 1.58 -17.22
N LEU A 186 -20.55 2.47 -17.65
CA LEU A 186 -19.12 2.32 -17.48
C LEU A 186 -18.72 2.37 -15.98
N GLU A 187 -19.35 3.27 -15.21
CA GLU A 187 -19.15 3.31 -13.75
C GLU A 187 -19.57 2.01 -13.09
N GLU A 188 -20.72 1.47 -13.46
CA GLU A 188 -21.23 0.22 -12.91
C GLU A 188 -20.31 -0.95 -13.23
N ASP A 189 -19.79 -1.03 -14.45
CA ASP A 189 -18.89 -2.09 -14.88
C ASP A 189 -17.54 -2.02 -14.14
N ILE A 190 -16.99 -0.82 -13.94
CA ILE A 190 -15.79 -0.64 -13.14
C ILE A 190 -16.06 -1.03 -11.69
N LYS A 191 -17.17 -0.59 -11.10
CA LYS A 191 -17.56 -0.91 -9.71
C LYS A 191 -17.79 -2.41 -9.47
N LYS A 192 -18.30 -3.14 -10.47
CA LYS A 192 -18.45 -4.61 -10.40
C LYS A 192 -17.10 -5.34 -10.36
N ARG A 193 -16.09 -4.82 -11.06
CA ARG A 193 -14.76 -5.43 -11.14
C ARG A 193 -13.83 -5.00 -10.01
N LEU A 194 -14.00 -3.78 -9.51
CA LEU A 194 -13.22 -3.19 -8.43
C LEU A 194 -14.15 -2.75 -7.29
N ALA A 195 -14.24 -3.60 -6.27
CA ALA A 195 -15.01 -3.28 -5.07
C ALA A 195 -14.52 -1.99 -4.39
N ASN A 196 -15.41 -1.28 -3.70
CA ASN A 196 -15.11 -0.04 -3.01
C ASN A 196 -14.48 1.04 -3.92
N SER A 197 -14.98 1.18 -5.15
CA SER A 197 -14.55 2.22 -6.07
C SER A 197 -15.57 3.35 -6.18
N SER A 198 -15.07 4.59 -6.22
CA SER A 198 -15.79 5.80 -6.59
C SER A 198 -15.24 6.26 -7.92
N VAL A 199 -16.09 6.31 -8.93
CA VAL A 199 -15.70 6.65 -10.28
C VAL A 199 -16.34 7.99 -10.65
N THR A 200 -15.54 8.91 -11.17
CA THR A 200 -16.00 10.19 -11.72
C THR A 200 -15.59 10.24 -13.19
N ILE A 201 -16.56 10.43 -14.07
CA ILE A 201 -16.32 10.49 -15.51
C ILE A 201 -16.62 11.88 -16.01
N HIS A 202 -15.62 12.55 -16.56
CA HIS A 202 -15.78 13.77 -17.31
C HIS A 202 -15.99 13.46 -18.78
N VAL A 203 -17.09 13.99 -19.35
CA VAL A 203 -17.44 13.76 -20.75
C VAL A 203 -17.00 14.94 -21.60
N GLU A 204 -16.24 14.65 -22.65
CA GLU A 204 -15.79 15.63 -23.62
C GLU A 204 -16.31 15.31 -25.01
N PRO A 205 -16.70 16.31 -25.81
CA PRO A 205 -17.03 16.08 -27.21
C PRO A 205 -15.75 15.80 -28.00
N CYS A 206 -15.78 14.79 -28.90
CA CYS A 206 -14.64 14.53 -29.79
C CYS A 206 -14.40 15.71 -30.76
N ASP A 207 -13.12 15.97 -31.06
CA ASP A 207 -12.72 16.96 -32.06
C ASP A 207 -12.41 16.32 -33.44
N ALA A 208 -12.41 17.12 -34.49
CA ALA A 208 -12.14 16.67 -35.84
C ALA A 208 -10.72 16.06 -36.02
N THR A 209 -9.75 16.54 -35.22
CA THR A 209 -8.36 16.04 -35.22
C THR A 209 -8.24 14.61 -34.72
N GLU A 210 -9.19 14.15 -33.92
CA GLU A 210 -9.19 12.82 -33.28
C GLU A 210 -9.88 11.75 -34.16
N CYS A 211 -10.58 12.18 -35.21
CA CYS A 211 -11.32 11.30 -36.11
C CYS A 211 -10.45 10.23 -36.81
N ALA A 212 -9.15 10.49 -36.98
CA ALA A 212 -8.22 9.55 -37.62
C ALA A 212 -7.98 8.29 -36.77
N GLN A 213 -8.05 8.42 -35.42
CA GLN A 213 -7.81 7.35 -34.46
C GLN A 213 -9.09 6.87 -33.76
N CYS A 214 -10.24 7.45 -34.11
CA CYS A 214 -11.53 7.15 -33.50
C CYS A 214 -12.02 5.75 -33.84
N LEU A 215 -12.39 4.99 -32.81
CA LEU A 215 -12.86 3.60 -32.92
C LEU A 215 -14.39 3.50 -33.07
N VAL A 216 -15.13 4.62 -33.05
CA VAL A 216 -16.60 4.63 -33.19
C VAL A 216 -16.98 4.25 -34.59
N SER A 217 -17.70 3.13 -34.75
CA SER A 217 -18.23 2.68 -36.02
C SER A 217 -19.51 3.49 -36.39
N GLY A 218 -19.58 3.98 -37.64
CA GLY A 218 -20.78 4.69 -38.15
C GLY A 218 -20.96 6.11 -37.58
N CYS A 219 -19.90 6.75 -37.09
CA CYS A 219 -19.96 8.11 -36.57
C CYS A 219 -20.36 9.11 -37.66
N SER A 220 -21.51 9.79 -37.53
CA SER A 220 -22.01 10.79 -38.49
C SER A 220 -21.12 12.02 -38.62
N VAL A 221 -20.32 12.35 -37.60
CA VAL A 221 -19.36 13.45 -37.58
C VAL A 221 -18.17 13.13 -38.50
N ARG A 222 -17.68 11.89 -38.52
CA ARG A 222 -16.57 11.42 -39.36
C ARG A 222 -16.92 11.51 -40.87
N VAL A 223 -18.16 11.22 -41.22
CA VAL A 223 -18.62 11.29 -42.62
C VAL A 223 -18.61 12.73 -43.13
N ASN A 224 -18.90 13.70 -42.28
CA ASN A 224 -18.92 15.12 -42.66
C ASN A 224 -17.51 15.72 -42.84
N VAL A 225 -16.50 15.25 -42.10
CA VAL A 225 -15.10 15.68 -42.26
C VAL A 225 -14.51 15.18 -43.59
N SER A 226 -14.88 13.98 -44.05
CA SER A 226 -14.43 13.41 -45.33
C SER A 226 -15.08 14.05 -46.55
N ARG A 227 -16.19 14.81 -46.40
CA ARG A 227 -16.86 15.53 -47.48
C ARG A 227 -16.42 17.00 -47.60
N SER A 228 -15.68 17.53 -46.64
CA SER A 228 -15.20 18.93 -46.61
C SER A 228 -13.70 19.07 -46.92
N ALA A 229 -13.00 18.00 -47.26
CA ALA A 229 -11.64 17.94 -47.77
C ALA A 229 -11.63 17.58 -49.25
#